data_bc67e38e2ead47e9e18c92076a04a762
#
_entry.id   bc67e38e2ead47e9e18c92076a04a762
#
_cell.length_a   1.000
_cell.length_b   1.000
_cell.length_c   1.000
_cell.angle_alpha   90.00
_cell.angle_beta   90.00
_cell.angle_gamma   90.00
#
_symmetry.space_group_name_H-M   'P 1'
#
loop_
_entity.id
_entity.type
_entity.pdbx_description
1 polymer ?
#
loop_
_entity_poly.entity_id
_entity_poly.type
_entity_poly.pdbx_seq_one_letter_code
_entity_poly.pdbx_strand_id
1 'polypeptide(L)'
;MTPSAPWSRRTKKTPCFRRLCISVAVAATLFSNSYAHAQGNGSVVPSAGTSHPIHTNTAQAQQQTCTPLADNPIVSQASPSLPAQPKRIVVLEFMFAEDLAAVGITPVGMADPEYYPVWIGYDNARLATVPDIGTRQEPSLEAIAAAKPDLILGVGLRHAPIFAALERIAPTVLFKYGPNFSEDGARVTQLDWGRKILRTIGCLTGREEAARAVEAKVDAGFARDAQRLAEAGRRGEQVAWLQELGLPDRYWAFTGNSTAAGVAHALGLNLWPAEATREGTAYVSSEDLLKKPKLTVLFVSATETDVPLAIKLDSPIWRFVPARSAGRVGLVERNIWGFGGPMSALRLADTMTDTLLSLPAPAVKK
;
A
#
# COMPACT_ATOMS: atom_id res chain seq x y z
N MET A 1 -51.90 48.03 -13.59
CA MET A 1 -52.55 46.76 -13.95
C MET A 1 -51.69 46.05 -14.96
N THR A 2 -50.84 45.12 -14.52
CA THR A 2 -50.19 44.09 -15.33
C THR A 2 -49.83 42.97 -14.39
N PRO A 3 -50.18 41.68 -14.68
CA PRO A 3 -49.94 40.58 -13.77
C PRO A 3 -48.55 39.97 -13.98
N SER A 4 -47.96 39.62 -12.87
CA SER A 4 -46.66 38.92 -12.71
C SER A 4 -46.73 37.48 -13.20
N ALA A 5 -45.71 37.03 -13.96
CA ALA A 5 -45.51 35.63 -14.36
C ALA A 5 -44.81 34.82 -13.27
N PRO A 6 -45.12 33.53 -13.12
CA PRO A 6 -44.51 32.68 -12.08
C PRO A 6 -43.19 32.10 -12.47
N TRP A 7 -42.24 32.07 -11.55
CA TRP A 7 -40.92 31.45 -11.61
C TRP A 7 -41.03 29.91 -11.73
N SER A 8 -40.54 29.35 -12.83
CA SER A 8 -40.38 27.91 -12.99
C SER A 8 -39.18 27.44 -12.20
N ARG A 9 -39.38 26.61 -11.18
CA ARG A 9 -38.32 25.87 -10.48
C ARG A 9 -37.75 24.81 -11.42
N ARG A 10 -36.51 25.00 -11.89
CA ARG A 10 -35.73 23.91 -12.48
C ARG A 10 -35.33 22.94 -11.38
N THR A 11 -35.97 21.81 -11.35
CA THR A 11 -35.50 20.66 -10.56
C THR A 11 -34.23 20.12 -11.18
N LYS A 12 -33.12 20.27 -10.47
CA LYS A 12 -31.85 19.55 -10.79
C LYS A 12 -32.09 18.07 -10.58
N LYS A 13 -32.07 17.30 -11.65
CA LYS A 13 -32.06 15.83 -11.59
C LYS A 13 -30.71 15.41 -11.00
N THR A 14 -30.74 14.86 -9.79
CA THR A 14 -29.63 14.17 -9.18
C THR A 14 -29.40 12.86 -9.94
N PRO A 15 -28.19 12.51 -10.38
CA PRO A 15 -27.95 11.22 -10.99
C PRO A 15 -28.08 10.12 -9.94
N CYS A 16 -28.92 9.15 -10.25
CA CYS A 16 -29.14 7.94 -9.44
C CYS A 16 -27.90 7.06 -9.51
N PHE A 17 -27.05 7.09 -8.47
CA PHE A 17 -25.90 6.21 -8.36
C PHE A 17 -26.37 4.76 -8.15
N ARG A 18 -26.08 3.92 -9.13
CA ARG A 18 -26.25 2.47 -9.04
C ARG A 18 -25.41 1.94 -7.86
N ARG A 19 -26.08 1.34 -6.88
CA ARG A 19 -25.47 0.57 -5.82
C ARG A 19 -24.71 -0.60 -6.43
N LEU A 20 -23.37 -0.55 -6.39
CA LEU A 20 -22.51 -1.67 -6.74
C LEU A 20 -22.37 -2.55 -5.50
N CYS A 21 -23.16 -3.62 -5.45
CA CYS A 21 -22.98 -4.68 -4.46
C CYS A 21 -21.72 -5.48 -4.83
N ILE A 22 -20.65 -5.35 -4.05
CA ILE A 22 -19.46 -6.19 -4.16
C ILE A 22 -19.78 -7.53 -3.51
N SER A 23 -20.16 -8.52 -4.32
CA SER A 23 -20.25 -9.91 -3.88
C SER A 23 -18.85 -10.54 -3.98
N VAL A 24 -18.18 -10.71 -2.85
CA VAL A 24 -16.95 -11.52 -2.76
C VAL A 24 -17.37 -12.97 -2.53
N ALA A 25 -17.35 -13.79 -3.58
CA ALA A 25 -17.50 -15.22 -3.46
C ALA A 25 -16.15 -15.83 -3.03
N VAL A 26 -16.08 -16.33 -1.80
CA VAL A 26 -14.94 -17.11 -1.30
C VAL A 26 -15.22 -18.59 -1.59
N ALA A 27 -14.48 -19.16 -2.54
CA ALA A 27 -14.43 -20.61 -2.73
C ALA A 27 -13.30 -21.18 -1.85
N ALA A 28 -13.66 -21.85 -0.77
CA ALA A 28 -12.73 -22.59 0.07
C ALA A 28 -12.56 -24.01 -0.48
N THR A 29 -11.39 -24.33 -1.02
CA THR A 29 -10.98 -25.73 -1.30
C THR A 29 -9.96 -26.17 -0.28
N LEU A 30 -10.33 -27.17 0.50
CA LEU A 30 -9.49 -27.88 1.47
C LEU A 30 -8.53 -28.83 0.74
N PHE A 31 -7.23 -28.66 0.91
CA PHE A 31 -6.25 -29.70 0.64
C PHE A 31 -5.43 -29.99 1.90
N SER A 32 -5.59 -31.22 2.37
CA SER A 32 -4.76 -31.81 3.41
C SER A 32 -3.45 -32.28 2.80
N ASN A 33 -2.30 -31.92 3.38
CA ASN A 33 -1.05 -32.59 3.05
C ASN A 33 -0.23 -32.91 4.29
N SER A 34 0.18 -34.18 4.36
CA SER A 34 0.88 -34.84 5.45
C SER A 34 2.38 -34.50 5.40
N TYR A 35 2.98 -34.21 6.54
CA TYR A 35 4.42 -34.00 6.70
C TYR A 35 5.13 -35.31 7.05
N ALA A 36 6.20 -35.60 6.30
CA ALA A 36 7.21 -36.60 6.65
C ALA A 36 8.46 -35.89 7.22
N HIS A 37 8.91 -36.37 8.38
CA HIS A 37 10.14 -35.95 9.07
C HIS A 37 11.36 -36.62 8.41
N ALA A 38 12.44 -35.86 8.23
CA ALA A 38 13.80 -36.40 8.07
C ALA A 38 14.77 -35.61 8.96
N GLN A 39 15.39 -36.33 9.90
CA GLN A 39 16.49 -35.88 10.76
C GLN A 39 17.81 -36.13 10.04
N GLY A 40 18.74 -35.19 10.11
CA GLY A 40 20.13 -35.35 9.66
C GLY A 40 21.10 -34.59 10.56
N ASN A 41 21.87 -35.34 11.36
CA ASN A 41 23.01 -34.89 12.19
C ASN A 41 24.22 -34.54 11.31
N GLY A 42 24.95 -33.48 11.64
CA GLY A 42 26.24 -33.16 11.05
C GLY A 42 27.07 -32.23 11.93
N SER A 43 28.21 -32.76 12.35
CA SER A 43 29.18 -32.29 13.34
C SER A 43 29.92 -31.03 12.97
N VAL A 44 30.28 -30.25 14.00
CA VAL A 44 31.13 -29.04 13.97
C VAL A 44 32.61 -29.43 14.13
N VAL A 45 33.51 -28.79 13.35
CA VAL A 45 34.95 -28.74 13.60
C VAL A 45 35.43 -27.27 13.42
N PRO A 46 36.17 -26.69 14.36
CA PRO A 46 36.69 -25.32 14.23
C PRO A 46 38.07 -25.32 13.55
N SER A 47 38.31 -24.35 12.69
CA SER A 47 39.65 -24.08 12.14
C SER A 47 40.10 -22.63 12.41
N ALA A 48 41.36 -22.50 12.69
CA ALA A 48 42.09 -21.36 13.23
C ALA A 48 42.34 -20.24 12.22
N GLY A 49 42.60 -19.04 12.79
CA GLY A 49 42.74 -17.77 12.09
C GLY A 49 43.93 -17.62 11.14
N THR A 50 43.75 -16.71 10.22
CA THR A 50 44.83 -16.00 9.51
C THR A 50 44.43 -14.54 9.32
N SER A 51 45.30 -13.66 9.82
CA SER A 51 45.22 -12.21 9.67
C SER A 51 45.44 -11.80 8.21
N HIS A 52 44.51 -11.00 7.65
CA HIS A 52 44.66 -10.36 6.35
C HIS A 52 44.67 -8.82 6.47
N PRO A 53 45.41 -8.11 5.60
CA PRO A 53 45.68 -6.68 5.73
C PRO A 53 44.44 -5.85 5.39
N ILE A 54 44.35 -4.70 6.07
CA ILE A 54 43.33 -3.68 5.86
C ILE A 54 43.49 -3.09 4.45
N HIS A 55 42.66 -3.53 3.51
CA HIS A 55 42.47 -2.82 2.26
C HIS A 55 41.46 -1.68 2.48
N THR A 56 41.93 -0.45 2.32
CA THR A 56 41.12 0.75 2.15
C THR A 56 40.26 0.57 0.91
N ASN A 57 39.03 0.13 1.10
CA ASN A 57 38.02 0.11 0.04
C ASN A 57 37.49 1.53 -0.20
N THR A 58 38.07 2.19 -1.20
CA THR A 58 37.43 3.27 -1.93
C THR A 58 36.03 2.82 -2.34
N ALA A 59 35.03 3.55 -1.91
CA ALA A 59 33.62 3.30 -2.22
C ALA A 59 33.42 3.31 -3.75
N GLN A 60 33.54 2.18 -4.38
CA GLN A 60 32.94 1.90 -5.67
C GLN A 60 31.43 1.79 -5.37
N ALA A 61 30.69 2.83 -5.75
CA ALA A 61 29.25 2.76 -5.86
C ALA A 61 28.93 1.52 -6.71
N GLN A 62 28.47 0.45 -6.07
CA GLN A 62 28.01 -0.74 -6.77
C GLN A 62 26.85 -0.29 -7.67
N GLN A 63 27.12 -0.21 -8.96
CA GLN A 63 26.05 -0.17 -9.97
C GLN A 63 25.25 -1.45 -9.79
N GLN A 64 24.14 -1.32 -9.14
CA GLN A 64 23.21 -2.42 -8.92
C GLN A 64 22.61 -2.73 -10.28
N THR A 65 23.15 -3.78 -10.94
CA THR A 65 22.63 -4.25 -12.23
C THR A 65 21.16 -4.63 -12.03
N CYS A 66 20.31 -4.17 -12.94
CA CYS A 66 18.88 -4.49 -12.93
C CYS A 66 18.68 -6.00 -13.00
N THR A 67 17.89 -6.55 -12.08
CA THR A 67 17.53 -7.98 -12.12
C THR A 67 16.71 -8.26 -13.39
N PRO A 68 17.10 -9.24 -14.22
CA PRO A 68 16.28 -9.65 -15.35
C PRO A 68 14.86 -9.99 -14.90
N LEU A 69 13.84 -9.59 -15.66
CA LEU A 69 12.44 -9.78 -15.24
C LEU A 69 12.07 -11.27 -15.08
N ALA A 70 12.68 -12.16 -15.85
CA ALA A 70 12.49 -13.60 -15.72
C ALA A 70 12.94 -14.15 -14.36
N ASP A 71 13.96 -13.52 -13.75
CA ASP A 71 14.52 -13.92 -12.45
C ASP A 71 14.01 -13.04 -11.30
N ASN A 72 13.12 -12.09 -11.60
CA ASN A 72 12.63 -11.14 -10.59
C ASN A 72 11.43 -11.72 -9.83
N PRO A 73 11.56 -12.04 -8.53
CA PRO A 73 10.52 -12.73 -7.78
C PRO A 73 9.22 -11.92 -7.62
N ILE A 74 9.27 -10.60 -7.83
CA ILE A 74 8.09 -9.74 -7.75
C ILE A 74 7.29 -9.68 -9.06
N VAL A 75 7.81 -10.20 -10.16
CA VAL A 75 7.12 -10.28 -11.45
C VAL A 75 6.31 -11.56 -11.52
N SER A 76 5.05 -11.47 -11.95
CA SER A 76 4.19 -12.63 -12.17
C SER A 76 4.19 -13.07 -13.64
N GLN A 77 4.17 -12.10 -14.57
CA GLN A 77 4.22 -12.30 -16.01
C GLN A 77 4.87 -11.10 -16.68
N ALA A 78 5.61 -11.33 -17.76
CA ALA A 78 6.17 -10.26 -18.58
C ALA A 78 6.20 -10.71 -20.05
N SER A 79 6.02 -9.77 -20.96
CA SER A 79 6.25 -10.00 -22.39
C SER A 79 7.72 -10.36 -22.64
N PRO A 80 8.00 -11.24 -23.60
CA PRO A 80 9.36 -11.74 -23.86
C PRO A 80 10.30 -10.65 -24.38
N SER A 81 9.76 -9.57 -24.95
CA SER A 81 10.53 -8.42 -25.45
C SER A 81 9.94 -7.14 -24.91
N LEU A 82 10.78 -6.34 -24.27
CA LEU A 82 10.42 -5.03 -23.74
C LEU A 82 11.26 -3.94 -24.40
N PRO A 83 10.73 -2.71 -24.56
CA PRO A 83 11.52 -1.58 -25.02
C PRO A 83 12.64 -1.25 -24.02
N ALA A 84 13.82 -0.91 -24.51
CA ALA A 84 14.96 -0.56 -23.67
C ALA A 84 14.70 0.68 -22.80
N GLN A 85 13.89 1.63 -23.29
CA GLN A 85 13.49 2.84 -22.58
C GLN A 85 12.06 3.21 -22.97
N PRO A 86 11.05 2.65 -22.30
CA PRO A 86 9.66 2.97 -22.56
C PRO A 86 9.38 4.44 -22.23
N LYS A 87 8.58 5.09 -23.07
CA LYS A 87 8.22 6.52 -22.92
C LYS A 87 6.72 6.74 -22.83
N ARG A 88 5.94 5.77 -23.26
CA ARG A 88 4.49 5.82 -23.30
C ARG A 88 3.90 4.70 -22.44
N ILE A 89 3.88 4.93 -21.14
CA ILE A 89 3.52 3.89 -20.18
C ILE A 89 2.07 4.04 -19.77
N VAL A 90 1.30 2.96 -19.84
CA VAL A 90 -0.04 2.83 -19.27
C VAL A 90 0.06 2.06 -17.95
N VAL A 91 -0.68 2.51 -16.94
CA VAL A 91 -0.71 1.89 -15.62
C VAL A 91 -2.12 1.46 -15.23
N LEU A 92 -2.23 0.23 -14.74
CA LEU A 92 -3.49 -0.39 -14.36
C LEU A 92 -3.70 -0.42 -12.83
N GLU A 93 -2.79 0.18 -12.05
CA GLU A 93 -2.88 0.30 -10.59
C GLU A 93 -2.30 1.64 -10.11
N PHE A 94 -2.84 2.15 -9.01
CA PHE A 94 -2.44 3.43 -8.43
C PHE A 94 -0.97 3.49 -8.02
N MET A 95 -0.43 2.40 -7.46
CA MET A 95 0.97 2.36 -7.02
C MET A 95 1.94 2.60 -8.17
N PHE A 96 1.64 2.14 -9.38
CA PHE A 96 2.50 2.38 -10.55
C PHE A 96 2.41 3.81 -11.05
N ALA A 97 1.24 4.46 -10.95
CA ALA A 97 1.11 5.89 -11.24
C ALA A 97 1.94 6.72 -10.25
N GLU A 98 1.90 6.38 -8.95
CA GLU A 98 2.72 6.97 -7.91
C GLU A 98 4.21 6.78 -8.18
N ASP A 99 4.64 5.56 -8.46
CA ASP A 99 6.05 5.23 -8.69
C ASP A 99 6.60 5.94 -9.92
N LEU A 100 5.85 5.97 -11.03
CA LEU A 100 6.23 6.72 -12.22
C LEU A 100 6.34 8.21 -11.93
N ALA A 101 5.35 8.80 -11.26
CA ALA A 101 5.40 10.21 -10.87
C ALA A 101 6.61 10.50 -9.96
N ALA A 102 6.92 9.59 -9.02
CA ALA A 102 8.04 9.73 -8.10
C ALA A 102 9.40 9.71 -8.83
N VAL A 103 9.53 8.97 -9.94
CA VAL A 103 10.74 8.97 -10.79
C VAL A 103 10.67 10.00 -11.94
N GLY A 104 9.67 10.89 -11.94
CA GLY A 104 9.56 12.00 -12.87
C GLY A 104 8.89 11.67 -14.21
N ILE A 105 8.14 10.56 -14.30
CA ILE A 105 7.42 10.13 -15.51
C ILE A 105 5.91 10.33 -15.31
N THR A 106 5.23 10.87 -16.35
CA THR A 106 3.78 10.95 -16.40
C THR A 106 3.27 9.79 -17.28
N PRO A 107 2.41 8.89 -16.79
CA PRO A 107 1.82 7.86 -17.64
C PRO A 107 0.92 8.48 -18.71
N VAL A 108 0.75 7.77 -19.84
CA VAL A 108 -0.12 8.21 -20.95
C VAL A 108 -1.55 7.73 -20.80
N GLY A 109 -1.85 6.94 -19.76
CA GLY A 109 -3.16 6.49 -19.36
C GLY A 109 -3.08 5.78 -18.02
N MET A 110 -4.09 5.93 -17.18
CA MET A 110 -4.19 5.25 -15.89
C MET A 110 -5.63 4.82 -15.59
N ALA A 111 -5.76 3.71 -14.89
CA ALA A 111 -7.06 3.24 -14.43
C ALA A 111 -7.55 4.04 -13.22
N ASP A 112 -8.85 4.30 -13.14
CA ASP A 112 -9.53 5.01 -12.05
C ASP A 112 -8.90 6.37 -11.69
N PRO A 113 -8.56 7.29 -12.63
CA PRO A 113 -7.85 8.53 -12.31
C PRO A 113 -8.62 9.43 -11.34
N GLU A 114 -9.94 9.40 -11.34
CA GLU A 114 -10.79 10.19 -10.43
C GLU A 114 -10.61 9.79 -8.95
N TYR A 115 -10.26 8.53 -8.68
CA TYR A 115 -10.05 8.02 -7.31
C TYR A 115 -8.62 8.16 -6.82
N TYR A 116 -7.66 8.37 -7.71
CA TYR A 116 -6.25 8.51 -7.33
C TYR A 116 -6.00 9.64 -6.31
N PRO A 117 -6.54 10.87 -6.48
CA PRO A 117 -6.38 11.94 -5.48
C PRO A 117 -6.93 11.60 -4.11
N VAL A 118 -7.98 10.77 -4.08
CA VAL A 118 -8.66 10.36 -2.84
C VAL A 118 -7.84 9.32 -2.07
N TRP A 119 -7.23 8.39 -2.78
CA TRP A 119 -6.55 7.23 -2.15
C TRP A 119 -5.05 7.42 -1.98
N ILE A 120 -4.36 7.95 -2.99
CA ILE A 120 -2.91 8.15 -3.00
C ILE A 120 -2.59 9.63 -2.81
N GLY A 121 -2.99 10.45 -3.76
CA GLY A 121 -2.82 11.90 -3.71
C GLY A 121 -1.37 12.40 -3.85
N TYR A 122 -0.43 11.56 -4.25
CA TYR A 122 0.94 11.98 -4.51
C TYR A 122 1.05 12.60 -5.91
N ASP A 123 1.62 13.81 -5.99
CA ASP A 123 1.83 14.58 -7.25
C ASP A 123 0.56 14.69 -8.13
N ASN A 124 -0.57 15.01 -7.50
CA ASN A 124 -1.86 15.15 -8.19
C ASN A 124 -1.80 16.09 -9.38
N ALA A 125 -1.00 17.17 -9.31
CA ALA A 125 -0.89 18.14 -10.38
C ALA A 125 -0.34 17.50 -11.67
N ARG A 126 0.66 16.62 -11.55
CA ARG A 126 1.23 15.87 -12.67
C ARG A 126 0.23 14.89 -13.28
N LEU A 127 -0.60 14.26 -12.45
CA LEU A 127 -1.48 13.18 -12.87
C LEU A 127 -2.89 13.66 -13.25
N ALA A 128 -3.24 14.92 -12.98
CA ALA A 128 -4.59 15.46 -13.17
C ALA A 128 -5.12 15.40 -14.62
N THR A 129 -4.23 15.34 -15.60
CA THR A 129 -4.59 15.32 -17.03
C THR A 129 -4.35 13.96 -17.69
N VAL A 130 -3.98 12.95 -16.91
CA VAL A 130 -3.74 11.61 -17.45
C VAL A 130 -5.09 11.00 -17.87
N PRO A 131 -5.20 10.52 -19.13
CA PRO A 131 -6.43 9.93 -19.63
C PRO A 131 -6.89 8.71 -18.82
N ASP A 132 -8.20 8.64 -18.63
CA ASP A 132 -8.87 7.48 -18.06
C ASP A 132 -8.87 6.30 -19.06
N ILE A 133 -8.44 5.13 -18.60
CA ILE A 133 -8.41 3.89 -19.39
C ILE A 133 -9.32 2.82 -18.78
N GLY A 134 -10.36 3.21 -18.05
CA GLY A 134 -11.31 2.33 -17.36
C GLY A 134 -10.92 2.06 -15.92
N THR A 135 -11.55 1.07 -15.31
CA THR A 135 -11.30 0.74 -13.89
C THR A 135 -10.13 -0.22 -13.74
N ARG A 136 -9.56 -0.28 -12.53
CA ARG A 136 -8.52 -1.25 -12.18
C ARG A 136 -8.99 -2.71 -12.30
N GLN A 137 -10.29 -2.95 -12.14
CA GLN A 137 -10.90 -4.27 -12.29
C GLN A 137 -11.23 -4.60 -13.75
N GLU A 138 -11.66 -3.61 -14.51
CA GLU A 138 -12.11 -3.74 -15.89
C GLU A 138 -11.52 -2.61 -16.75
N PRO A 139 -10.22 -2.67 -17.08
CA PRO A 139 -9.59 -1.67 -17.95
C PRO A 139 -10.12 -1.78 -19.38
N SER A 140 -10.34 -0.63 -20.05
CA SER A 140 -10.78 -0.57 -21.43
C SER A 140 -9.61 -0.84 -22.38
N LEU A 141 -9.66 -1.95 -23.07
CA LEU A 141 -8.63 -2.30 -24.06
C LEU A 141 -8.60 -1.30 -25.23
N GLU A 142 -9.76 -0.73 -25.61
CA GLU A 142 -9.86 0.31 -26.64
C GLU A 142 -9.17 1.59 -26.18
N ALA A 143 -9.41 2.05 -24.96
CA ALA A 143 -8.78 3.25 -24.43
C ALA A 143 -7.26 3.06 -24.27
N ILE A 144 -6.82 1.86 -23.81
CA ILE A 144 -5.40 1.51 -23.74
C ILE A 144 -4.76 1.56 -25.14
N ALA A 145 -5.40 0.93 -26.13
CA ALA A 145 -4.89 0.94 -27.51
C ALA A 145 -4.84 2.37 -28.11
N ALA A 146 -5.86 3.19 -27.84
CA ALA A 146 -5.91 4.60 -28.25
C ALA A 146 -4.78 5.44 -27.64
N ALA A 147 -4.35 5.10 -26.41
CA ALA A 147 -3.20 5.74 -25.75
C ALA A 147 -1.85 5.39 -26.42
N LYS A 148 -1.80 4.40 -27.33
CA LYS A 148 -0.58 3.94 -28.04
C LYS A 148 0.60 3.74 -27.09
N PRO A 149 0.48 2.91 -26.06
CA PRO A 149 1.57 2.66 -25.13
C PRO A 149 2.71 1.88 -25.79
N ASP A 150 3.90 2.02 -25.21
CA ASP A 150 5.05 1.16 -25.49
C ASP A 150 5.36 0.22 -24.31
N LEU A 151 4.69 0.43 -23.16
CA LEU A 151 4.71 -0.46 -22.00
C LEU A 151 3.39 -0.36 -21.23
N ILE A 152 2.91 -1.51 -20.75
CA ILE A 152 1.76 -1.59 -19.83
C ILE A 152 2.23 -2.20 -18.51
N LEU A 153 1.88 -1.56 -17.37
CA LEU A 153 2.16 -2.06 -16.03
C LEU A 153 0.86 -2.43 -15.33
N GLY A 154 0.78 -3.65 -14.82
CA GLY A 154 -0.39 -4.17 -14.12
C GLY A 154 -0.02 -5.13 -12.99
N VAL A 155 -1.02 -5.72 -12.34
CA VAL A 155 -0.87 -6.74 -11.30
C VAL A 155 -1.45 -8.07 -11.74
N GLY A 156 -0.73 -9.16 -11.47
CA GLY A 156 -1.16 -10.51 -11.85
C GLY A 156 -2.50 -10.90 -11.23
N LEU A 157 -2.77 -10.47 -10.00
CA LEU A 157 -4.02 -10.76 -9.29
C LEU A 157 -5.28 -10.39 -10.10
N ARG A 158 -5.25 -9.25 -10.83
CA ARG A 158 -6.38 -8.74 -11.60
C ARG A 158 -6.23 -8.96 -13.09
N HIS A 159 -5.02 -8.78 -13.62
CA HIS A 159 -4.80 -8.61 -15.04
C HIS A 159 -4.22 -9.85 -15.74
N ALA A 160 -3.86 -10.93 -14.99
CA ALA A 160 -3.41 -12.17 -15.59
C ALA A 160 -4.44 -12.76 -16.59
N PRO A 161 -5.75 -12.75 -16.35
CA PRO A 161 -6.74 -13.27 -17.30
C PRO A 161 -6.77 -12.53 -18.64
N ILE A 162 -6.38 -11.26 -18.66
CA ILE A 162 -6.37 -10.43 -19.88
C ILE A 162 -4.96 -10.16 -20.41
N PHE A 163 -3.93 -10.81 -19.86
CA PHE A 163 -2.53 -10.58 -20.23
C PHE A 163 -2.30 -10.69 -21.74
N ALA A 164 -2.80 -11.76 -22.38
CA ALA A 164 -2.66 -11.95 -23.83
C ALA A 164 -3.35 -10.85 -24.66
N ALA A 165 -4.41 -10.22 -24.13
CA ALA A 165 -5.06 -9.10 -24.79
C ALA A 165 -4.25 -7.81 -24.64
N LEU A 166 -3.68 -7.56 -23.46
CA LEU A 166 -2.79 -6.44 -23.21
C LEU A 166 -1.52 -6.53 -24.05
N GLU A 167 -0.91 -7.71 -24.11
CA GLU A 167 0.32 -7.97 -24.88
C GLU A 167 0.14 -7.72 -26.37
N ARG A 168 -1.06 -7.95 -26.93
CA ARG A 168 -1.36 -7.59 -28.33
C ARG A 168 -1.38 -6.07 -28.57
N ILE A 169 -1.58 -5.29 -27.53
CA ILE A 169 -1.57 -3.81 -27.63
C ILE A 169 -0.15 -3.29 -27.44
N ALA A 170 0.54 -3.72 -26.39
CA ALA A 170 1.91 -3.35 -26.11
C ALA A 170 2.58 -4.35 -25.15
N PRO A 171 3.92 -4.40 -25.11
CA PRO A 171 4.67 -5.12 -24.09
C PRO A 171 4.13 -4.85 -22.69
N THR A 172 3.88 -5.91 -21.92
CA THR A 172 3.20 -5.84 -20.63
C THR A 172 4.03 -6.49 -19.53
N VAL A 173 4.08 -5.87 -18.36
CA VAL A 173 4.66 -6.42 -17.14
C VAL A 173 3.59 -6.46 -16.07
N LEU A 174 3.31 -7.65 -15.55
CA LEU A 174 2.43 -7.85 -14.41
C LEU A 174 3.25 -8.19 -13.18
N PHE A 175 3.11 -7.36 -12.16
CA PHE A 175 3.71 -7.59 -10.86
C PHE A 175 2.82 -8.49 -9.99
N LYS A 176 3.41 -9.25 -9.07
CA LYS A 176 2.66 -9.84 -7.97
C LYS A 176 2.17 -8.71 -7.08
N TYR A 177 0.93 -8.78 -6.63
CA TYR A 177 0.31 -7.68 -5.87
C TYR A 177 1.01 -7.41 -4.53
N GLY A 178 1.53 -8.44 -3.90
CA GLY A 178 2.21 -8.32 -2.62
C GLY A 178 2.97 -9.58 -2.21
N PRO A 179 3.67 -9.54 -1.07
CA PRO A 179 4.53 -10.62 -0.60
C PRO A 179 3.78 -11.92 -0.29
N ASN A 180 2.49 -11.84 -0.01
CA ASN A 180 1.65 -13.00 0.34
C ASN A 180 1.43 -13.97 -0.83
N PHE A 181 1.82 -13.57 -2.02
CA PHE A 181 1.79 -14.39 -3.23
C PHE A 181 3.19 -14.96 -3.55
N SER A 182 4.12 -14.88 -2.62
CA SER A 182 5.46 -15.46 -2.69
C SER A 182 5.73 -16.36 -1.47
N GLU A 183 6.71 -17.26 -1.59
CA GLU A 183 7.12 -18.17 -0.51
C GLU A 183 7.72 -17.42 0.70
N ASP A 184 8.25 -16.22 0.49
CA ASP A 184 8.84 -15.36 1.52
C ASP A 184 7.82 -14.50 2.29
N GLY A 185 6.53 -14.67 2.04
CA GLY A 185 5.45 -13.78 2.47
C GLY A 185 5.41 -13.42 3.94
N ALA A 186 5.82 -14.32 4.83
CA ALA A 186 5.78 -14.10 6.28
C ALA A 186 6.89 -13.18 6.81
N ARG A 187 7.95 -12.91 6.04
CA ARG A 187 9.12 -12.13 6.48
C ARG A 187 9.28 -10.80 5.74
N VAL A 188 8.50 -10.59 4.68
CA VAL A 188 8.59 -9.41 3.81
C VAL A 188 7.29 -8.62 3.95
N THR A 189 7.39 -7.34 4.19
CA THR A 189 6.21 -6.47 4.25
C THR A 189 5.84 -5.96 2.85
N GLN A 190 4.61 -5.47 2.70
CA GLN A 190 4.16 -4.77 1.49
C GLN A 190 5.03 -3.52 1.21
N LEU A 191 5.59 -2.89 2.24
CA LEU A 191 6.55 -1.78 2.08
C LEU A 191 7.82 -2.24 1.36
N ASP A 192 8.43 -3.36 1.80
CA ASP A 192 9.61 -3.92 1.13
C ASP A 192 9.31 -4.32 -0.31
N TRP A 193 8.09 -4.82 -0.53
CA TRP A 193 7.61 -5.19 -1.86
C TRP A 193 7.45 -3.96 -2.76
N GLY A 194 6.82 -2.89 -2.26
CA GLY A 194 6.70 -1.61 -2.97
C GLY A 194 8.06 -1.01 -3.35
N ARG A 195 9.06 -1.10 -2.47
CA ARG A 195 10.44 -0.68 -2.77
C ARG A 195 11.06 -1.49 -3.91
N LYS A 196 10.86 -2.82 -3.94
CA LYS A 196 11.32 -3.67 -5.05
C LYS A 196 10.62 -3.30 -6.36
N ILE A 197 9.33 -2.98 -6.32
CA ILE A 197 8.56 -2.52 -7.48
C ILE A 197 9.13 -1.20 -8.01
N LEU A 198 9.32 -0.20 -7.15
CA LEU A 198 9.91 1.09 -7.53
C LEU A 198 11.28 0.91 -8.20
N ARG A 199 12.17 0.08 -7.63
CA ARG A 199 13.49 -0.21 -8.24
C ARG A 199 13.35 -0.85 -9.61
N THR A 200 12.43 -1.80 -9.76
CA THR A 200 12.18 -2.48 -11.05
C THR A 200 11.62 -1.49 -12.07
N ILE A 201 10.71 -0.59 -11.68
CA ILE A 201 10.22 0.49 -12.54
C ILE A 201 11.35 1.45 -12.91
N GLY A 202 12.21 1.81 -11.95
CA GLY A 202 13.41 2.58 -12.23
C GLY A 202 14.28 1.94 -13.31
N CYS A 203 14.56 0.64 -13.18
CA CYS A 203 15.30 -0.15 -14.17
C CYS A 203 14.62 -0.18 -15.54
N LEU A 204 13.32 -0.49 -15.59
CA LEU A 204 12.55 -0.56 -16.83
C LEU A 204 12.52 0.77 -17.60
N THR A 205 12.62 1.87 -16.88
CA THR A 205 12.46 3.22 -17.45
C THR A 205 13.76 4.01 -17.56
N GLY A 206 14.91 3.42 -17.19
CA GLY A 206 16.20 4.12 -17.12
C GLY A 206 16.21 5.24 -16.08
N ARG A 207 15.50 5.05 -14.95
CA ARG A 207 15.37 6.01 -13.85
C ARG A 207 15.88 5.46 -12.51
N GLU A 208 16.89 4.62 -12.55
CA GLU A 208 17.45 3.95 -11.36
C GLU A 208 17.96 4.95 -10.31
N GLU A 209 18.57 6.04 -10.75
CA GLU A 209 19.06 7.09 -9.85
C GLU A 209 17.89 7.80 -9.16
N ALA A 210 16.83 8.12 -9.91
CA ALA A 210 15.62 8.73 -9.36
C ALA A 210 14.94 7.78 -8.35
N ALA A 211 14.86 6.49 -8.65
CA ALA A 211 14.32 5.49 -7.73
C ALA A 211 15.13 5.41 -6.44
N ARG A 212 16.47 5.42 -6.51
CA ARG A 212 17.34 5.48 -5.32
C ARG A 212 17.13 6.77 -4.51
N ALA A 213 16.98 7.90 -5.19
CA ALA A 213 16.71 9.18 -4.51
C ALA A 213 15.36 9.17 -3.77
N VAL A 214 14.33 8.54 -4.34
CA VAL A 214 13.03 8.33 -3.66
C VAL A 214 13.21 7.48 -2.42
N GLU A 215 13.93 6.36 -2.50
CA GLU A 215 14.19 5.49 -1.34
C GLU A 215 14.95 6.23 -0.23
N ALA A 216 16.01 6.95 -0.58
CA ALA A 216 16.77 7.75 0.38
C ALA A 216 15.88 8.81 1.07
N LYS A 217 14.98 9.45 0.34
CA LYS A 217 14.00 10.40 0.89
C LYS A 217 13.05 9.71 1.88
N VAL A 218 12.56 8.53 1.55
CA VAL A 218 11.67 7.74 2.42
C VAL A 218 12.41 7.34 3.70
N ASP A 219 13.64 6.84 3.58
CA ASP A 219 14.45 6.43 4.74
C ASP A 219 14.76 7.61 5.67
N ALA A 220 15.10 8.77 5.11
CA ALA A 220 15.31 9.99 5.88
C ALA A 220 14.04 10.44 6.61
N GLY A 221 12.87 10.33 5.96
CA GLY A 221 11.58 10.62 6.58
C GLY A 221 11.27 9.67 7.74
N PHE A 222 11.45 8.38 7.54
CA PHE A 222 11.25 7.38 8.60
C PHE A 222 12.19 7.60 9.79
N ALA A 223 13.47 7.90 9.55
CA ALA A 223 14.43 8.19 10.61
C ALA A 223 14.02 9.42 11.42
N ARG A 224 13.62 10.51 10.75
CA ARG A 224 13.10 11.73 11.40
C ARG A 224 11.91 11.42 12.30
N ASP A 225 10.94 10.67 11.80
CA ASP A 225 9.69 10.40 12.52
C ASP A 225 9.90 9.39 13.65
N ALA A 226 10.77 8.40 13.48
CA ALA A 226 11.19 7.50 14.54
C ALA A 226 11.87 8.28 15.70
N GLN A 227 12.69 9.27 15.37
CA GLN A 227 13.31 10.14 16.37
C GLN A 227 12.26 10.96 17.12
N ARG A 228 11.32 11.61 16.44
CA ARG A 228 10.21 12.38 17.05
C ARG A 228 9.40 11.54 18.04
N LEU A 229 9.07 10.30 17.64
CA LEU A 229 8.34 9.36 18.50
C LEU A 229 9.18 8.89 19.70
N ALA A 230 10.47 8.64 19.49
CA ALA A 230 11.37 8.25 20.58
C ALA A 230 11.53 9.38 21.63
N GLU A 231 11.70 10.63 21.19
CA GLU A 231 11.77 11.82 22.06
C GLU A 231 10.47 12.03 22.86
N ALA A 232 9.32 11.67 22.27
CA ALA A 232 8.02 11.69 22.95
C ALA A 232 7.75 10.45 23.84
N GLY A 233 8.73 9.54 23.99
CA GLY A 233 8.61 8.33 24.82
C GLY A 233 7.67 7.26 24.26
N ARG A 234 7.43 7.26 22.94
CA ARG A 234 6.48 6.34 22.29
C ARG A 234 7.12 5.09 21.69
N ARG A 235 8.44 4.88 21.85
CA ARG A 235 9.11 3.70 21.35
C ARG A 235 8.50 2.43 21.91
N GLY A 236 8.20 1.45 21.03
CA GLY A 236 7.57 0.19 21.42
C GLY A 236 6.06 0.28 21.68
N GLU A 237 5.43 1.44 21.44
CA GLU A 237 3.99 1.59 21.59
C GLU A 237 3.24 0.64 20.66
N GLN A 238 2.18 0.00 21.19
CA GLN A 238 1.30 -0.84 20.39
C GLN A 238 0.28 0.04 19.65
N VAL A 239 0.26 -0.08 18.33
CA VAL A 239 -0.64 0.68 17.47
C VAL A 239 -1.46 -0.23 16.57
N ALA A 240 -2.71 0.13 16.31
CA ALA A 240 -3.52 -0.46 15.26
C ALA A 240 -3.77 0.59 14.18
N TRP A 241 -3.59 0.21 12.91
CA TRP A 241 -4.01 0.98 11.77
C TRP A 241 -5.27 0.34 11.21
N LEU A 242 -6.41 0.98 11.44
CA LEU A 242 -7.72 0.48 11.08
C LEU A 242 -8.34 1.32 9.97
N GLN A 243 -9.06 0.66 9.09
CA GLN A 243 -9.83 1.30 8.03
C GLN A 243 -11.30 0.96 8.18
N GLU A 244 -12.15 1.98 8.13
CA GLU A 244 -13.59 1.79 8.09
C GLU A 244 -14.05 1.35 6.69
N LEU A 245 -15.01 0.41 6.64
CA LEU A 245 -15.55 -0.14 5.40
C LEU A 245 -17.05 0.14 5.22
N GLY A 246 -17.66 0.96 6.08
CA GLY A 246 -19.11 1.16 6.08
C GLY A 246 -19.91 -0.01 6.65
N LEU A 247 -19.24 -1.06 7.17
CA LEU A 247 -19.89 -2.21 7.77
C LEU A 247 -20.16 -1.97 9.27
N PRO A 248 -21.26 -2.47 9.84
CA PRO A 248 -21.51 -2.41 11.27
C PRO A 248 -20.43 -3.17 12.04
N ASP A 249 -19.75 -2.50 12.98
CA ASP A 249 -18.74 -3.02 13.89
C ASP A 249 -17.71 -3.98 13.23
N ARG A 250 -17.32 -3.67 11.99
CA ARG A 250 -16.29 -4.40 11.26
C ARG A 250 -15.33 -3.42 10.63
N TYR A 251 -14.03 -3.63 10.86
CA TYR A 251 -12.97 -2.76 10.42
C TYR A 251 -11.85 -3.59 9.80
N TRP A 252 -11.22 -3.09 8.74
CA TRP A 252 -9.95 -3.65 8.29
C TRP A 252 -8.84 -3.22 9.24
N ALA A 253 -8.18 -4.18 9.86
CA ALA A 253 -6.91 -4.00 10.53
C ALA A 253 -5.79 -4.39 9.58
N PHE A 254 -4.82 -3.53 9.39
CA PHE A 254 -3.61 -3.87 8.64
C PHE A 254 -2.72 -4.77 9.51
N THR A 255 -2.24 -5.87 8.94
CA THR A 255 -1.57 -6.96 9.65
C THR A 255 -0.04 -6.92 9.47
N GLY A 256 0.68 -7.85 10.13
CA GLY A 256 2.14 -7.84 10.27
C GLY A 256 2.96 -7.83 8.98
N ASN A 257 2.35 -8.11 7.82
CA ASN A 257 2.99 -8.04 6.51
C ASN A 257 2.47 -6.91 5.61
N SER A 258 1.68 -5.98 6.15
CA SER A 258 1.19 -4.80 5.43
C SER A 258 2.25 -3.71 5.30
N THR A 259 1.96 -2.69 4.47
CA THR A 259 2.74 -1.44 4.44
C THR A 259 2.77 -0.77 5.82
N ALA A 260 1.62 -0.73 6.52
CA ALA A 260 1.53 -0.15 7.85
C ALA A 260 2.44 -0.87 8.87
N ALA A 261 2.63 -2.20 8.73
CA ALA A 261 3.55 -2.94 9.57
C ALA A 261 5.02 -2.57 9.30
N GLY A 262 5.40 -2.47 8.02
CA GLY A 262 6.74 -2.02 7.64
C GLY A 262 7.03 -0.61 8.16
N VAL A 263 6.07 0.31 8.02
CA VAL A 263 6.17 1.68 8.53
C VAL A 263 6.25 1.68 10.06
N ALA A 264 5.33 1.02 10.76
CA ALA A 264 5.35 0.96 12.22
C ALA A 264 6.68 0.43 12.76
N HIS A 265 7.22 -0.63 12.12
CA HIS A 265 8.54 -1.18 12.47
C HIS A 265 9.66 -0.14 12.27
N ALA A 266 9.68 0.56 11.14
CA ALA A 266 10.66 1.60 10.84
C ALA A 266 10.58 2.77 11.85
N LEU A 267 9.39 3.07 12.36
CA LEU A 267 9.13 4.09 13.39
C LEU A 267 9.42 3.61 14.82
N GLY A 268 9.82 2.33 15.02
CA GLY A 268 10.05 1.75 16.33
C GLY A 268 8.77 1.46 17.12
N LEU A 269 7.65 1.24 16.44
CA LEU A 269 6.34 0.88 16.98
C LEU A 269 6.05 -0.61 16.78
N ASN A 270 5.03 -1.13 17.49
CA ASN A 270 4.53 -2.50 17.36
C ASN A 270 3.12 -2.48 16.76
N LEU A 271 2.96 -2.94 15.51
CA LEU A 271 1.63 -3.02 14.89
C LEU A 271 0.84 -4.22 15.43
N TRP A 272 -0.46 -4.01 15.64
CA TRP A 272 -1.44 -5.05 15.92
C TRP A 272 -2.55 -5.03 14.86
N PRO A 273 -2.98 -6.21 14.34
CA PRO A 273 -2.48 -7.57 14.60
C PRO A 273 -1.08 -7.81 14.00
N ALA A 274 -0.24 -8.58 14.72
CA ALA A 274 1.14 -8.83 14.30
C ALA A 274 1.29 -10.00 13.33
N GLU A 275 0.31 -10.91 13.29
CA GLU A 275 0.33 -12.07 12.40
C GLU A 275 0.17 -11.63 10.94
N ALA A 276 0.95 -12.24 10.06
CA ALA A 276 0.81 -12.05 8.63
C ALA A 276 -0.47 -12.73 8.10
N THR A 277 -1.16 -12.08 7.17
CA THR A 277 -2.32 -12.62 6.48
C THR A 277 -2.12 -12.60 4.97
N ARG A 278 -2.95 -13.34 4.22
CA ARG A 278 -2.81 -13.41 2.77
C ARG A 278 -2.88 -12.04 2.08
N GLU A 279 -3.69 -11.12 2.58
CA GLU A 279 -3.91 -9.81 1.97
C GLU A 279 -3.27 -8.65 2.76
N GLY A 280 -2.52 -8.96 3.82
CA GLY A 280 -1.96 -7.94 4.70
C GLY A 280 -3.03 -7.22 5.53
N THR A 281 -4.25 -7.76 5.59
CA THR A 281 -5.39 -7.23 6.35
C THR A 281 -6.18 -8.34 7.02
N ALA A 282 -6.87 -7.99 8.10
CA ALA A 282 -7.83 -8.86 8.79
C ALA A 282 -9.05 -8.06 9.21
N TYR A 283 -10.19 -8.73 9.40
CA TYR A 283 -11.35 -8.09 10.02
C TYR A 283 -11.23 -8.14 11.52
N VAL A 284 -11.44 -7.00 12.17
CA VAL A 284 -11.53 -6.85 13.62
C VAL A 284 -12.82 -6.13 13.98
N SER A 285 -13.28 -6.32 15.21
CA SER A 285 -14.46 -5.68 15.80
C SER A 285 -14.08 -4.87 17.05
N SER A 286 -15.01 -4.08 17.56
CA SER A 286 -14.85 -3.42 18.86
C SER A 286 -14.61 -4.43 20.00
N GLU A 287 -15.18 -5.64 19.93
CA GLU A 287 -14.94 -6.70 20.91
C GLU A 287 -13.48 -7.15 20.96
N ASP A 288 -12.81 -7.23 19.81
CA ASP A 288 -11.37 -7.56 19.75
C ASP A 288 -10.53 -6.46 20.41
N LEU A 289 -10.94 -5.20 20.27
CA LEU A 289 -10.29 -4.04 20.87
C LEU A 289 -10.48 -3.95 22.38
N LEU A 290 -11.61 -4.47 22.93
CA LEU A 290 -11.83 -4.57 24.37
C LEU A 290 -10.73 -5.35 25.11
N LYS A 291 -10.13 -6.33 24.44
CA LYS A 291 -9.06 -7.19 24.98
C LYS A 291 -7.66 -6.54 24.91
N LYS A 292 -7.56 -5.28 24.44
CA LYS A 292 -6.28 -4.60 24.16
C LYS A 292 -6.12 -3.29 24.95
N PRO A 293 -5.88 -3.35 26.28
CA PRO A 293 -5.90 -2.18 27.15
C PRO A 293 -4.78 -1.15 26.86
N LYS A 294 -3.68 -1.56 26.22
CA LYS A 294 -2.53 -0.68 25.92
C LYS A 294 -2.51 -0.19 24.47
N LEU A 295 -3.43 -0.67 23.62
CA LEU A 295 -3.45 -0.34 22.20
C LEU A 295 -3.82 1.13 21.98
N THR A 296 -3.12 1.79 21.06
CA THR A 296 -3.54 3.06 20.45
C THR A 296 -4.12 2.74 19.07
N VAL A 297 -5.27 3.30 18.75
CA VAL A 297 -5.99 3.02 17.51
C VAL A 297 -5.95 4.23 16.60
N LEU A 298 -5.42 4.06 15.40
CA LEU A 298 -5.44 5.05 14.33
C LEU A 298 -6.44 4.61 13.28
N PHE A 299 -7.42 5.46 13.03
CA PHE A 299 -8.60 5.10 12.25
C PHE A 299 -8.67 5.90 10.96
N VAL A 300 -8.62 5.21 9.81
CA VAL A 300 -8.82 5.79 8.47
C VAL A 300 -10.29 5.69 8.08
N SER A 301 -10.92 6.81 7.75
CA SER A 301 -12.24 6.83 7.15
C SER A 301 -12.10 6.65 5.64
N ALA A 302 -12.26 5.42 5.18
CA ALA A 302 -12.06 5.07 3.77
C ALA A 302 -13.31 5.14 2.90
N THR A 303 -14.48 5.19 3.52
CA THR A 303 -15.77 5.19 2.81
C THR A 303 -16.55 6.46 3.07
N GLU A 304 -17.24 6.95 2.06
CA GLU A 304 -18.31 7.94 2.25
C GLU A 304 -19.49 7.23 2.89
N THR A 305 -19.72 7.54 4.14
CA THR A 305 -20.88 7.03 4.89
C THR A 305 -21.75 8.20 5.33
N ASP A 306 -23.05 7.97 5.37
CA ASP A 306 -23.99 8.96 5.89
C ASP A 306 -23.76 9.27 7.37
N VAL A 307 -23.05 8.39 8.06
CA VAL A 307 -22.71 8.54 9.49
C VAL A 307 -21.20 8.75 9.64
N PRO A 308 -20.75 9.92 10.10
CA PRO A 308 -19.34 10.18 10.37
C PRO A 308 -18.75 9.16 11.34
N LEU A 309 -17.49 8.77 11.12
CA LEU A 309 -16.79 7.79 11.97
C LEU A 309 -16.80 8.20 13.44
N ALA A 310 -16.67 9.49 13.76
CA ALA A 310 -16.74 10.00 15.12
C ALA A 310 -18.07 9.61 15.82
N ILE A 311 -19.18 9.65 15.11
CA ILE A 311 -20.50 9.26 15.67
C ILE A 311 -20.57 7.72 15.88
N LYS A 312 -19.99 6.94 14.98
CA LYS A 312 -19.91 5.48 15.15
C LYS A 312 -19.07 5.10 16.39
N LEU A 313 -18.00 5.84 16.66
CA LEU A 313 -17.17 5.65 17.85
C LEU A 313 -17.85 6.09 19.17
N ASP A 314 -18.99 6.77 19.10
CA ASP A 314 -19.82 7.10 20.27
C ASP A 314 -20.88 6.03 20.57
N SER A 315 -20.92 4.93 19.80
CA SER A 315 -21.82 3.80 20.08
C SER A 315 -21.54 3.19 21.49
N PRO A 316 -22.56 2.53 22.09
CA PRO A 316 -22.44 2.03 23.46
C PRO A 316 -21.24 1.11 23.69
N ILE A 317 -20.89 0.25 22.75
CA ILE A 317 -19.76 -0.69 22.89
C ILE A 317 -18.41 0.05 22.85
N TRP A 318 -18.27 1.06 22.00
CA TRP A 318 -17.03 1.82 21.88
C TRP A 318 -16.65 2.59 23.16
N ARG A 319 -17.63 2.93 24.02
CA ARG A 319 -17.38 3.58 25.30
C ARG A 319 -16.55 2.70 26.25
N PHE A 320 -16.60 1.37 26.07
CA PHE A 320 -15.86 0.41 26.88
C PHE A 320 -14.51 0.04 26.27
N VAL A 321 -14.24 0.39 24.99
CA VAL A 321 -12.94 0.13 24.37
C VAL A 321 -11.85 0.93 25.10
N PRO A 322 -10.82 0.28 25.68
CA PRO A 322 -9.82 0.94 26.51
C PRO A 322 -9.07 2.08 25.78
N ALA A 323 -8.82 1.93 24.49
CA ALA A 323 -8.23 3.00 23.68
C ALA A 323 -9.13 4.23 23.65
N ARG A 324 -10.45 4.08 23.50
CA ARG A 324 -11.40 5.18 23.45
C ARG A 324 -11.50 5.90 24.81
N SER A 325 -11.69 5.14 25.88
CA SER A 325 -11.81 5.70 27.23
C SER A 325 -10.53 6.41 27.71
N ALA A 326 -9.36 6.01 27.19
CA ALA A 326 -8.07 6.62 27.47
C ALA A 326 -7.70 7.75 26.49
N GLY A 327 -8.59 8.16 25.57
CA GLY A 327 -8.32 9.19 24.58
C GLY A 327 -7.28 8.81 23.51
N ARG A 328 -6.99 7.50 23.34
CA ARG A 328 -5.98 6.98 22.42
C ARG A 328 -6.57 6.45 21.12
N VAL A 329 -7.57 7.17 20.59
CA VAL A 329 -8.13 6.91 19.24
C VAL A 329 -7.91 8.16 18.41
N GLY A 330 -7.08 8.05 17.38
CA GLY A 330 -6.81 9.09 16.40
C GLY A 330 -7.58 8.85 15.11
N LEU A 331 -8.21 9.90 14.58
CA LEU A 331 -8.84 9.88 13.26
C LEU A 331 -7.84 10.45 12.25
N VAL A 332 -7.66 9.74 11.14
CA VAL A 332 -6.72 10.13 10.08
C VAL A 332 -7.47 10.39 8.78
N GLU A 333 -6.84 11.19 7.93
CA GLU A 333 -7.40 11.54 6.64
C GLU A 333 -7.61 10.30 5.74
N ARG A 334 -8.61 10.40 4.86
CA ARG A 334 -9.03 9.33 3.98
C ARG A 334 -7.98 8.93 2.93
N ASN A 335 -7.19 9.87 2.48
CA ASN A 335 -6.23 9.65 1.40
C ASN A 335 -4.88 9.05 1.85
N ILE A 336 -4.90 8.20 2.87
CA ILE A 336 -3.74 7.41 3.32
C ILE A 336 -3.95 5.96 2.90
N TRP A 337 -3.49 5.62 1.70
CA TRP A 337 -3.69 4.29 1.14
C TRP A 337 -2.62 3.30 1.59
N GLY A 338 -3.06 2.19 2.18
CA GLY A 338 -2.17 1.15 2.71
C GLY A 338 -1.51 0.24 1.65
N PHE A 339 -1.83 0.42 0.36
CA PHE A 339 -1.33 -0.39 -0.76
C PHE A 339 -0.67 0.48 -1.84
N GLY A 340 -0.20 1.68 -1.48
CA GLY A 340 0.57 2.54 -2.35
C GLY A 340 2.04 2.15 -2.44
N GLY A 341 2.81 2.95 -3.16
CA GLY A 341 4.26 2.84 -3.26
C GLY A 341 5.00 3.47 -2.08
N PRO A 342 6.34 3.66 -2.18
CA PRO A 342 7.16 4.22 -1.13
C PRO A 342 6.79 5.64 -0.70
N MET A 343 6.24 6.48 -1.59
CA MET A 343 5.81 7.84 -1.23
C MET A 343 4.53 7.83 -0.39
N SER A 344 3.60 6.92 -0.69
CA SER A 344 2.44 6.66 0.18
C SER A 344 2.87 6.15 1.54
N ALA A 345 3.88 5.29 1.61
CA ALA A 345 4.42 4.80 2.89
C ALA A 345 5.06 5.93 3.71
N LEU A 346 5.77 6.87 3.06
CA LEU A 346 6.30 8.05 3.75
C LEU A 346 5.17 8.91 4.32
N ARG A 347 4.12 9.17 3.53
CA ARG A 347 2.95 9.91 3.99
C ARG A 347 2.25 9.22 5.15
N LEU A 348 2.16 7.88 5.10
CA LEU A 348 1.62 7.08 6.19
C LEU A 348 2.45 7.24 7.46
N ALA A 349 3.78 7.26 7.36
CA ALA A 349 4.68 7.49 8.49
C ALA A 349 4.48 8.88 9.11
N ASP A 350 4.48 9.93 8.29
CA ASP A 350 4.22 11.30 8.73
C ASP A 350 2.87 11.39 9.47
N THR A 351 1.80 10.85 8.85
CA THR A 351 0.44 10.88 9.44
C THR A 351 0.34 10.06 10.72
N MET A 352 0.93 8.86 10.75
CA MET A 352 0.97 8.02 11.95
C MET A 352 1.69 8.74 13.09
N THR A 353 2.82 9.35 12.80
CA THR A 353 3.63 10.10 13.77
C THR A 353 2.87 11.32 14.31
N ASP A 354 2.34 12.17 13.43
CA ASP A 354 1.62 13.38 13.83
C ASP A 354 0.37 13.05 14.64
N THR A 355 -0.38 12.02 14.22
CA THR A 355 -1.56 11.58 14.96
C THR A 355 -1.17 11.04 16.33
N LEU A 356 -0.15 10.19 16.43
CA LEU A 356 0.31 9.67 17.72
C LEU A 356 0.76 10.79 18.65
N LEU A 357 1.51 11.77 18.16
CA LEU A 357 1.99 12.90 18.97
C LEU A 357 0.85 13.81 19.47
N SER A 358 -0.30 13.83 18.81
CA SER A 358 -1.49 14.55 19.25
C SER A 358 -2.29 13.83 20.33
N LEU A 359 -2.05 12.53 20.56
CA LEU A 359 -2.78 11.70 21.51
C LEU A 359 -2.00 11.52 22.83
N PRO A 360 -2.70 11.21 23.95
CA PRO A 360 -2.05 10.79 25.18
C PRO A 360 -1.20 9.54 24.98
N ALA A 361 0.02 9.52 25.49
CA ALA A 361 0.84 8.31 25.50
C ALA A 361 0.26 7.25 26.46
N PRO A 362 0.41 5.94 26.17
CA PRO A 362 0.06 4.91 27.13
C PRO A 362 0.87 5.07 28.42
N ALA A 363 0.20 4.91 29.59
CA ALA A 363 0.89 4.98 30.86
C ALA A 363 2.00 3.91 30.94
N VAL A 364 3.23 4.33 31.12
CA VAL A 364 4.35 3.43 31.43
C VAL A 364 4.16 2.98 32.88
N LYS A 365 3.86 1.70 33.10
CA LYS A 365 3.96 1.17 34.46
C LYS A 365 5.44 1.24 34.89
N LYS A 366 5.71 2.09 35.87
CA LYS A 366 6.98 2.07 36.57
C LYS A 366 7.18 0.76 37.30
#